data_fcf6aef45e54960f6dea638b5982b397
#
_entry.id   fcf6aef45e54960f6dea638b5982b397
#
_cell.length_a   1.000
_cell.length_b   1.000
_cell.length_c   1.000
_cell.angle_alpha   90.00
_cell.angle_beta   90.00
_cell.angle_gamma   90.00
#
_symmetry.space_group_name_H-M   'P 1'
#
loop_
_entity.id
_entity.type
_entity.pdbx_description
1 polymer ?
#
loop_
_entity_poly.entity_id
_entity_poly.type
_entity_poly.pdbx_seq_one_letter_code
_entity_poly.pdbx_strand_id
1 'polypeptide(L)'
;MMIPGPYDEIGRRIAELPRPRPVQMSARGRMMAAIVSVALLTSFGAYAAADVVIRRNARIPYSGPSQFPIFILTIVFIMVTTIVMANIIGKQKRLLADGEMCMARVVDKVLARNGPNIRYDFTTPLGEHLSGSSQDGSRKLSIGMCVPVFYDAQDPQKQLALCASFYEVILPDSE
;
A
#
# COMPACT_ATOMS: atom_id res chain seq x y z
N MET A 1 20.58 12.43 -19.57
CA MET A 1 21.37 12.64 -18.36
C MET A 1 20.49 12.20 -17.18
N MET A 2 20.95 11.25 -16.33
CA MET A 2 20.20 10.85 -15.14
C MET A 2 20.45 11.88 -14.05
N ILE A 3 19.37 12.31 -13.40
CA ILE A 3 19.45 13.23 -12.27
C ILE A 3 19.52 12.37 -11.01
N PRO A 4 20.56 12.52 -10.15
CA PRO A 4 20.64 11.73 -8.92
C PRO A 4 19.43 12.00 -8.06
N GLY A 5 18.76 10.92 -7.63
CA GLY A 5 17.54 10.94 -6.86
C GLY A 5 17.74 10.42 -5.42
N PRO A 6 16.76 10.63 -4.56
CA PRO A 6 16.83 10.18 -3.17
C PRO A 6 16.90 8.66 -3.00
N TYR A 7 16.65 7.91 -4.07
CA TYR A 7 16.60 6.44 -4.06
C TYR A 7 17.79 5.76 -4.75
N ASP A 8 18.74 6.51 -5.36
CA ASP A 8 19.84 5.91 -6.14
C ASP A 8 20.76 5.07 -5.28
N GLU A 9 21.15 5.59 -4.13
CA GLU A 9 22.02 4.85 -3.20
C GLU A 9 21.27 3.69 -2.55
N ILE A 10 20.03 3.94 -2.12
CA ILE A 10 19.15 2.91 -1.53
C ILE A 10 18.94 1.79 -2.54
N GLY A 11 18.62 2.11 -3.80
CA GLY A 11 18.42 1.13 -4.86
C GLY A 11 19.65 0.26 -5.11
N ARG A 12 20.85 0.86 -5.15
CA ARG A 12 22.12 0.13 -5.29
C ARG A 12 22.33 -0.85 -4.14
N ARG A 13 22.18 -0.40 -2.90
CA ARG A 13 22.33 -1.25 -1.71
C ARG A 13 21.29 -2.40 -1.68
N ILE A 14 20.06 -2.14 -2.11
CA ILE A 14 19.03 -3.18 -2.20
C ILE A 14 19.38 -4.22 -3.29
N ALA A 15 19.97 -3.80 -4.40
CA ALA A 15 20.37 -4.70 -5.49
C ALA A 15 21.41 -5.73 -5.06
N GLU A 16 22.27 -5.37 -4.10
CA GLU A 16 23.34 -6.22 -3.56
C GLU A 16 22.81 -7.24 -2.53
N LEU A 17 21.59 -7.07 -2.02
CA LEU A 17 21.02 -7.97 -1.01
C LEU A 17 20.59 -9.31 -1.62
N PRO A 18 20.94 -10.44 -0.96
CA PRO A 18 20.43 -11.76 -1.35
C PRO A 18 18.92 -11.84 -1.15
N ARG A 19 18.26 -12.66 -1.98
CA ARG A 19 16.83 -12.96 -1.81
C ARG A 19 16.64 -14.22 -0.95
N PRO A 20 15.60 -14.28 -0.11
CA PRO A 20 14.60 -13.24 0.15
C PRO A 20 15.18 -12.08 0.96
N ARG A 21 14.85 -10.84 0.56
CA ARG A 21 15.29 -9.64 1.26
C ARG A 21 14.52 -9.47 2.59
N PRO A 22 15.19 -9.01 3.64
CA PRO A 22 14.50 -8.67 4.89
C PRO A 22 13.64 -7.42 4.67
N VAL A 23 12.32 -7.52 4.93
CA VAL A 23 11.37 -6.43 4.77
C VAL A 23 10.60 -6.18 6.06
N GLN A 24 10.41 -4.91 6.39
CA GLN A 24 9.60 -4.47 7.52
C GLN A 24 8.52 -3.49 7.07
N MET A 25 7.47 -3.38 7.87
CA MET A 25 6.43 -2.40 7.58
C MET A 25 6.94 -1.00 7.85
N SER A 26 6.90 -0.15 6.83
CA SER A 26 7.31 1.26 6.92
C SER A 26 6.47 2.04 7.94
N ALA A 27 6.97 3.18 8.40
CA ALA A 27 6.21 4.06 9.29
C ALA A 27 4.85 4.45 8.69
N ARG A 28 4.81 4.70 7.38
CA ARG A 28 3.57 4.96 6.63
C ARG A 28 2.62 3.76 6.65
N GLY A 29 3.15 2.55 6.45
CA GLY A 29 2.36 1.32 6.50
C GLY A 29 1.74 1.09 7.87
N ARG A 30 2.52 1.27 8.94
CA ARG A 30 2.03 1.17 10.33
C ARG A 30 0.95 2.19 10.64
N MET A 31 1.15 3.45 10.23
CA MET A 31 0.17 4.51 10.42
C MET A 31 -1.14 4.21 9.69
N MET A 32 -1.08 3.75 8.43
CA MET A 32 -2.28 3.38 7.68
C MET A 32 -3.01 2.19 8.30
N ALA A 33 -2.29 1.17 8.76
CA ALA A 33 -2.88 0.04 9.47
C ALA A 33 -3.59 0.49 10.77
N ALA A 34 -2.97 1.40 11.54
CA ALA A 34 -3.58 1.97 12.75
C ALA A 34 -4.84 2.76 12.44
N ILE A 35 -4.83 3.62 11.41
CA ILE A 35 -6.01 4.40 10.98
C ILE A 35 -7.17 3.47 10.59
N VAL A 36 -6.90 2.43 9.80
CA VAL A 36 -7.92 1.46 9.40
C VAL A 36 -8.48 0.74 10.62
N SER A 37 -7.64 0.31 11.56
CA SER A 37 -8.08 -0.36 12.78
C SER A 37 -8.95 0.55 13.66
N VAL A 38 -8.55 1.81 13.85
CA VAL A 38 -9.35 2.80 14.60
C VAL A 38 -10.68 3.06 13.90
N ALA A 39 -10.69 3.24 12.58
CA ALA A 39 -11.92 3.47 11.83
C ALA A 39 -12.91 2.30 11.95
N LEU A 40 -12.41 1.06 11.92
CA LEU A 40 -13.24 -0.13 12.13
C LEU A 40 -13.81 -0.20 13.54
N LEU A 41 -13.00 0.07 14.57
CA LEU A 41 -13.44 0.07 15.98
C LEU A 41 -14.48 1.17 16.24
N THR A 42 -14.24 2.39 15.73
CA THR A 42 -15.19 3.51 15.91
C THR A 42 -16.51 3.28 15.18
N SER A 43 -16.49 2.68 14.00
CA SER A 43 -17.70 2.31 13.27
C SER A 43 -18.54 1.30 14.04
N PHE A 44 -17.93 0.31 14.65
CA PHE A 44 -18.61 -0.67 15.49
C PHE A 44 -19.16 -0.04 16.77
N GLY A 45 -18.37 0.81 17.44
CA GLY A 45 -18.81 1.53 18.64
C GLY A 45 -19.97 2.49 18.37
N ALA A 46 -19.95 3.22 17.27
CA ALA A 46 -21.03 4.11 16.86
C ALA A 46 -22.32 3.34 16.59
N TYR A 47 -22.22 2.18 15.92
CA TYR A 47 -23.38 1.31 15.68
C TYR A 47 -23.99 0.81 16.99
N ALA A 48 -23.16 0.30 17.92
CA ALA A 48 -23.64 -0.18 19.22
C ALA A 48 -24.31 0.93 20.05
N ALA A 49 -23.71 2.13 20.04
CA ALA A 49 -24.29 3.29 20.72
C ALA A 49 -25.64 3.71 20.11
N ALA A 50 -25.75 3.72 18.78
CA ALA A 50 -26.99 4.03 18.08
C ALA A 50 -28.12 3.04 18.43
N ASP A 51 -27.82 1.74 18.48
CA ASP A 51 -28.80 0.72 18.89
C ASP A 51 -29.31 0.93 20.33
N VAL A 52 -28.41 1.24 21.26
CA VAL A 52 -28.78 1.54 22.66
C VAL A 52 -29.66 2.80 22.76
N VAL A 53 -29.34 3.86 22.02
CA VAL A 53 -30.10 5.11 22.03
C VAL A 53 -31.48 4.89 21.43
N ILE A 54 -31.58 4.15 20.32
CA ILE A 54 -32.87 3.82 19.69
C ILE A 54 -33.74 3.00 20.64
N ARG A 55 -33.19 1.97 21.28
CA ARG A 55 -33.94 1.14 22.26
C ARG A 55 -34.40 1.94 23.47
N ARG A 56 -33.59 2.87 23.95
CA ARG A 56 -33.96 3.72 25.12
C ARG A 56 -35.04 4.73 24.82
N ASN A 57 -35.06 5.29 23.61
CA ASN A 57 -36.05 6.30 23.21
C ASN A 57 -37.35 5.71 22.64
N ALA A 58 -37.36 4.44 22.25
CA ALA A 58 -38.54 3.74 21.79
C ALA A 58 -39.45 3.41 22.97
N ARG A 59 -40.34 4.35 23.32
CA ARG A 59 -41.46 4.11 24.26
C ARG A 59 -42.53 3.17 23.68
N ILE A 60 -42.44 2.77 22.42
CA ILE A 60 -43.37 1.90 21.71
C ILE A 60 -42.68 0.54 21.56
N PRO A 61 -43.34 -0.60 21.81
CA PRO A 61 -42.76 -1.90 21.51
C PRO A 61 -42.42 -1.92 20.02
N TYR A 62 -41.14 -1.94 19.75
CA TYR A 62 -40.59 -1.86 18.39
C TYR A 62 -40.92 -3.15 17.64
N SER A 63 -41.95 -3.11 16.82
CA SER A 63 -42.34 -4.17 15.88
C SER A 63 -41.71 -3.95 14.47
N GLY A 64 -40.68 -3.10 14.38
CA GLY A 64 -39.98 -2.82 13.13
C GLY A 64 -39.08 -3.97 12.68
N PRO A 65 -38.65 -3.97 11.41
CA PRO A 65 -37.74 -4.97 10.90
C PRO A 65 -36.47 -5.02 11.77
N SER A 66 -36.10 -6.21 12.21
CA SER A 66 -34.93 -6.38 13.08
C SER A 66 -33.69 -5.72 12.45
N GLN A 67 -32.92 -4.96 13.22
CA GLN A 67 -31.66 -4.38 12.73
C GLN A 67 -30.56 -5.46 12.50
N PHE A 68 -30.89 -6.71 12.81
CA PHE A 68 -30.05 -7.87 12.64
C PHE A 68 -29.44 -8.00 11.23
N PRO A 69 -30.18 -7.79 10.11
CA PRO A 69 -29.58 -7.84 8.77
C PRO A 69 -28.52 -6.77 8.54
N ILE A 70 -28.70 -5.56 9.07
CA ILE A 70 -27.73 -4.45 8.92
C ILE A 70 -26.45 -4.78 9.70
N PHE A 71 -26.58 -5.36 10.89
CA PHE A 71 -25.44 -5.79 11.70
C PHE A 71 -24.62 -6.88 11.00
N ILE A 72 -25.29 -7.91 10.46
CA ILE A 72 -24.62 -8.96 9.68
C ILE A 72 -23.91 -8.37 8.47
N LEU A 73 -24.59 -7.49 7.72
CA LEU A 73 -23.99 -6.85 6.54
C LEU A 73 -22.74 -6.05 6.89
N THR A 74 -22.76 -5.34 8.02
CA THR A 74 -21.61 -4.58 8.51
C THR A 74 -20.44 -5.49 8.86
N ILE A 75 -20.69 -6.61 9.55
CA ILE A 75 -19.64 -7.60 9.88
C ILE A 75 -19.05 -8.19 8.61
N VAL A 76 -19.89 -8.59 7.65
CA VAL A 76 -19.45 -9.16 6.37
C VAL A 76 -18.60 -8.14 5.61
N PHE A 77 -19.01 -6.87 5.55
CA PHE A 77 -18.25 -5.80 4.91
C PHE A 77 -16.87 -5.61 5.55
N ILE A 78 -16.80 -5.58 6.88
CA ILE A 78 -15.54 -5.47 7.63
C ILE A 78 -14.63 -6.65 7.32
N MET A 79 -15.17 -7.87 7.36
CA MET A 79 -14.42 -9.09 7.10
C MET A 79 -13.85 -9.10 5.67
N VAL A 80 -14.67 -8.78 4.68
CA VAL A 80 -14.24 -8.71 3.27
C VAL A 80 -13.15 -7.64 3.09
N THR A 81 -13.33 -6.45 3.66
CA THR A 81 -12.35 -5.36 3.59
C THR A 81 -11.02 -5.78 4.22
N THR A 82 -11.07 -6.44 5.37
CA THR A 82 -9.87 -6.93 6.06
C THR A 82 -9.13 -7.98 5.23
N ILE A 83 -9.84 -8.94 4.64
CA ILE A 83 -9.26 -9.97 3.77
C ILE A 83 -8.61 -9.33 2.54
N VAL A 84 -9.29 -8.40 1.88
CA VAL A 84 -8.76 -7.70 0.70
C VAL A 84 -7.49 -6.93 1.05
N MET A 85 -7.50 -6.19 2.16
CA MET A 85 -6.31 -5.45 2.63
C MET A 85 -5.16 -6.38 3.00
N ALA A 86 -5.41 -7.47 3.71
CA ALA A 86 -4.39 -8.45 4.05
C ALA A 86 -3.75 -9.07 2.80
N ASN A 87 -4.54 -9.36 1.76
CA ASN A 87 -4.04 -9.86 0.49
C ASN A 87 -3.16 -8.83 -0.25
N ILE A 88 -3.58 -7.56 -0.31
CA ILE A 88 -2.80 -6.49 -0.94
C ILE A 88 -1.46 -6.32 -0.21
N ILE A 89 -1.49 -6.23 1.12
CA ILE A 89 -0.31 -6.09 1.97
C ILE A 89 0.61 -7.30 1.82
N GLY A 90 0.06 -8.51 1.82
CA GLY A 90 0.83 -9.75 1.63
C GLY A 90 1.51 -9.84 0.26
N LYS A 91 0.84 -9.41 -0.81
CA LYS A 91 1.42 -9.34 -2.16
C LYS A 91 2.57 -8.34 -2.22
N GLN A 92 2.42 -7.16 -1.65
CA GLN A 92 3.50 -6.15 -1.60
C GLN A 92 4.72 -6.69 -0.84
N LYS A 93 4.51 -7.33 0.32
CA LYS A 93 5.59 -7.93 1.10
C LYS A 93 6.37 -8.96 0.29
N ARG A 94 5.67 -9.89 -0.37
CA ARG A 94 6.31 -10.93 -1.22
C ARG A 94 7.09 -10.30 -2.37
N LEU A 95 6.50 -9.32 -3.05
CA LEU A 95 7.13 -8.68 -4.18
C LEU A 95 8.42 -7.94 -3.79
N LEU A 96 8.47 -7.29 -2.62
CA LEU A 96 9.70 -6.67 -2.12
C LEU A 96 10.75 -7.70 -1.68
N ALA A 97 10.31 -8.81 -1.04
CA ALA A 97 11.22 -9.84 -0.54
C ALA A 97 11.83 -10.67 -1.68
N ASP A 98 10.99 -11.18 -2.56
CA ASP A 98 11.35 -12.21 -3.54
C ASP A 98 11.47 -11.66 -4.96
N GLY A 99 10.81 -10.53 -5.27
CA GLY A 99 10.74 -9.94 -6.60
C GLY A 99 12.10 -9.48 -7.13
N GLU A 100 12.19 -9.42 -8.45
CA GLU A 100 13.31 -8.78 -9.12
C GLU A 100 13.22 -7.27 -8.96
N MET A 101 14.37 -6.62 -8.96
CA MET A 101 14.45 -5.17 -8.82
C MET A 101 15.17 -4.56 -10.00
N CYS A 102 14.64 -3.46 -10.51
CA CYS A 102 15.34 -2.60 -11.45
C CYS A 102 15.16 -1.12 -11.08
N MET A 103 16.02 -0.26 -11.62
CA MET A 103 15.89 1.18 -11.49
C MET A 103 15.03 1.71 -12.64
N ALA A 104 13.85 2.20 -12.30
CA ALA A 104 12.93 2.84 -13.25
C ALA A 104 13.17 4.34 -13.30
N ARG A 105 13.01 4.94 -14.47
CA ARG A 105 13.11 6.38 -14.67
C ARG A 105 11.74 7.02 -14.62
N VAL A 106 11.57 8.06 -13.82
CA VAL A 106 10.35 8.87 -13.79
C VAL A 106 10.26 9.69 -15.08
N VAL A 107 9.22 9.43 -15.87
CA VAL A 107 8.99 10.12 -17.16
C VAL A 107 7.93 11.20 -17.05
N ASP A 108 7.01 11.08 -16.09
CA ASP A 108 5.93 12.05 -15.91
C ASP A 108 5.53 12.15 -14.44
N LYS A 109 5.00 13.32 -14.04
CA LYS A 109 4.49 13.57 -12.70
C LYS A 109 3.23 14.42 -12.78
N VAL A 110 2.12 13.83 -12.35
CA VAL A 110 0.80 14.47 -12.34
C VAL A 110 0.37 14.73 -10.90
N LEU A 111 -0.02 15.96 -10.61
CA LEU A 111 -0.61 16.30 -9.32
C LEU A 111 -2.07 15.83 -9.27
N ALA A 112 -2.34 14.82 -8.46
CA ALA A 112 -3.68 14.33 -8.20
C ALA A 112 -4.17 14.80 -6.82
N ARG A 113 -5.48 14.75 -6.59
CA ARG A 113 -6.11 15.16 -5.32
C ARG A 113 -5.50 14.47 -4.10
N ASN A 114 -5.08 13.21 -4.25
CA ASN A 114 -4.54 12.38 -3.16
C ASN A 114 -3.01 12.40 -3.07
N GLY A 115 -2.36 13.33 -3.78
CA GLY A 115 -0.91 13.46 -3.87
C GLY A 115 -0.38 13.25 -5.28
N PRO A 116 0.92 13.51 -5.50
CA PRO A 116 1.50 13.36 -6.82
C PRO A 116 1.56 11.88 -7.24
N ASN A 117 1.12 11.62 -8.47
CA ASN A 117 1.32 10.35 -9.17
C ASN A 117 2.50 10.49 -10.13
N ILE A 118 3.34 9.49 -10.15
CA ILE A 118 4.45 9.39 -11.10
C ILE A 118 4.16 8.29 -12.12
N ARG A 119 4.56 8.53 -13.36
CA ARG A 119 4.72 7.50 -14.38
C ARG A 119 6.21 7.23 -14.53
N TYR A 120 6.59 5.97 -14.61
CA TYR A 120 7.96 5.57 -14.76
C TYR A 120 8.11 4.47 -15.80
N ASP A 121 9.25 4.46 -16.46
CA ASP A 121 9.62 3.44 -17.44
C ASP A 121 10.86 2.71 -16.98
N PHE A 122 10.92 1.41 -17.23
CA PHE A 122 12.06 0.58 -16.94
C PHE A 122 12.23 -0.52 -17.99
N THR A 123 13.43 -1.08 -18.04
CA THR A 123 13.74 -2.19 -18.91
C THR A 123 14.14 -3.37 -18.03
N THR A 124 13.49 -4.50 -18.25
CA THR A 124 13.85 -5.75 -17.55
C THR A 124 15.20 -6.27 -18.06
N PRO A 125 15.90 -7.13 -17.31
CA PRO A 125 17.13 -7.79 -17.80
C PRO A 125 16.93 -8.60 -19.09
N LEU A 126 15.71 -9.00 -19.39
CA LEU A 126 15.33 -9.69 -20.64
C LEU A 126 15.13 -8.73 -21.83
N GLY A 127 15.28 -7.41 -21.61
CA GLY A 127 15.13 -6.39 -22.66
C GLY A 127 13.69 -5.91 -22.87
N GLU A 128 12.71 -6.32 -22.06
CA GLU A 128 11.34 -5.84 -22.16
C GLU A 128 11.24 -4.42 -21.61
N HIS A 129 10.67 -3.51 -22.39
CA HIS A 129 10.36 -2.15 -21.95
C HIS A 129 8.96 -2.10 -21.34
N LEU A 130 8.91 -1.73 -20.09
CA LEU A 130 7.67 -1.67 -19.33
C LEU A 130 7.48 -0.27 -18.74
N SER A 131 6.23 0.13 -18.63
CA SER A 131 5.84 1.37 -17.96
C SER A 131 4.91 1.06 -16.80
N GLY A 132 4.99 1.89 -15.78
CA GLY A 132 4.13 1.80 -14.62
C GLY A 132 3.72 3.17 -14.10
N SER A 133 2.74 3.16 -13.23
CA SER A 133 2.32 4.36 -12.51
C SER A 133 2.16 4.07 -11.03
N SER A 134 2.49 5.05 -10.20
CA SER A 134 2.45 4.88 -8.77
C SER A 134 2.32 6.22 -8.06
N GLN A 135 1.80 6.22 -6.85
CA GLN A 135 1.75 7.42 -6.02
C GLN A 135 3.14 7.70 -5.43
N ASP A 136 3.64 8.93 -5.60
CA ASP A 136 4.86 9.37 -4.92
C ASP A 136 4.57 9.71 -3.46
N GLY A 137 4.68 8.70 -2.59
CA GLY A 137 4.46 8.85 -1.16
C GLY A 137 5.47 9.75 -0.47
N SER A 138 6.66 9.92 -1.03
CA SER A 138 7.72 10.78 -0.51
C SER A 138 7.54 12.24 -0.92
N ARG A 139 6.83 12.50 -2.02
CA ARG A 139 6.70 13.80 -2.70
C ARG A 139 8.03 14.41 -3.18
N LYS A 140 9.10 13.63 -3.14
CA LYS A 140 10.48 14.09 -3.45
C LYS A 140 10.92 13.74 -4.87
N LEU A 141 10.18 12.91 -5.57
CA LEU A 141 10.52 12.50 -6.92
C LEU A 141 10.18 13.60 -7.94
N SER A 142 11.08 13.76 -8.90
CA SER A 142 10.93 14.66 -10.05
C SER A 142 11.19 13.91 -11.35
N ILE A 143 10.72 14.46 -12.46
CA ILE A 143 10.94 13.88 -13.78
C ILE A 143 12.44 13.75 -14.04
N GLY A 144 12.86 12.58 -14.54
CA GLY A 144 14.25 12.23 -14.81
C GLY A 144 14.98 11.54 -13.66
N MET A 145 14.44 11.54 -12.44
CA MET A 145 14.98 10.80 -11.30
C MET A 145 14.68 9.31 -11.43
N CYS A 146 15.49 8.49 -10.74
CA CYS A 146 15.29 7.05 -10.68
C CYS A 146 14.56 6.63 -9.40
N VAL A 147 13.78 5.55 -9.52
CA VAL A 147 13.08 4.91 -8.41
C VAL A 147 13.22 3.39 -8.51
N PRO A 148 13.54 2.68 -7.41
CA PRO A 148 13.55 1.23 -7.41
C PRO A 148 12.14 0.69 -7.64
N VAL A 149 12.01 -0.22 -8.61
CA VAL A 149 10.77 -0.93 -8.92
C VAL A 149 11.02 -2.42 -8.74
N PHE A 150 10.15 -3.06 -8.00
CA PHE A 150 10.13 -4.50 -7.79
C PHE A 150 9.06 -5.11 -8.68
N TYR A 151 9.36 -6.21 -9.32
CA TYR A 151 8.44 -6.90 -10.22
C TYR A 151 8.56 -8.42 -10.08
N ASP A 152 7.50 -9.11 -10.45
CA ASP A 152 7.48 -10.58 -10.50
C ASP A 152 8.17 -11.03 -11.80
N ALA A 153 9.21 -11.84 -11.69
CA ALA A 153 9.94 -12.35 -12.87
C ALA A 153 9.05 -13.17 -13.82
N GLN A 154 7.98 -13.80 -13.32
CA GLN A 154 7.04 -14.56 -14.13
C GLN A 154 5.93 -13.70 -14.75
N ASP A 155 5.62 -12.57 -14.13
CA ASP A 155 4.59 -11.63 -14.58
C ASP A 155 5.03 -10.18 -14.30
N PRO A 156 5.86 -9.59 -15.18
CA PRO A 156 6.44 -8.26 -14.97
C PRO A 156 5.40 -7.12 -14.92
N GLN A 157 4.13 -7.39 -15.27
CA GLN A 157 3.03 -6.44 -15.06
C GLN A 157 2.69 -6.28 -13.57
N LYS A 158 3.01 -7.29 -12.75
CA LYS A 158 2.92 -7.19 -11.29
C LYS A 158 4.17 -6.47 -10.77
N GLN A 159 4.06 -5.17 -10.66
CA GLN A 159 5.15 -4.28 -10.29
C GLN A 159 4.77 -3.35 -9.15
N LEU A 160 5.76 -2.92 -8.39
CA LEU A 160 5.61 -2.03 -7.24
C LEU A 160 6.81 -1.10 -7.13
N ALA A 161 6.59 0.20 -7.23
CA ALA A 161 7.63 1.18 -6.95
C ALA A 161 7.83 1.32 -5.43
N LEU A 162 9.08 1.37 -4.98
CA LEU A 162 9.41 1.47 -3.55
C LEU A 162 8.76 2.68 -2.88
N CYS A 163 8.64 3.81 -3.57
CA CYS A 163 8.01 5.04 -3.06
C CYS A 163 6.53 4.89 -2.70
N ALA A 164 5.83 3.90 -3.27
CA ALA A 164 4.42 3.60 -3.00
C ALA A 164 4.21 2.43 -2.05
N SER A 165 5.26 1.74 -1.68
CA SER A 165 5.18 0.56 -0.81
C SER A 165 4.79 0.93 0.63
N PHE A 166 4.02 0.03 1.26
CA PHE A 166 3.80 0.04 2.71
C PHE A 166 4.93 -0.65 3.50
N TYR A 167 5.90 -1.22 2.79
CA TYR A 167 7.07 -1.88 3.36
C TYR A 167 8.34 -1.19 2.91
N GLU A 168 9.38 -1.36 3.66
CA GLU A 168 10.74 -0.96 3.34
C GLU A 168 11.68 -2.15 3.48
N VAL A 169 12.74 -2.17 2.70
CA VAL A 169 13.78 -3.19 2.80
C VAL A 169 14.73 -2.79 3.92
N ILE A 170 15.01 -3.72 4.83
CA ILE A 170 15.98 -3.50 5.89
C ILE A 170 17.37 -3.58 5.27
N LEU A 171 18.07 -2.46 5.28
CA LEU A 171 19.48 -2.43 4.88
C LEU A 171 20.35 -2.76 6.09
N PRO A 172 21.36 -3.63 5.96
CA PRO A 172 22.33 -3.81 7.02
C PRO A 172 23.01 -2.46 7.26
N ASP A 173 23.11 -2.09 8.53
CA ASP A 173 23.82 -0.87 8.91
C ASP A 173 25.24 -0.96 8.39
N SER A 174 25.69 0.09 7.71
CA SER A 174 27.10 0.24 7.33
C SER A 174 27.88 0.45 8.62
N GLU A 175 28.57 -0.59 9.09
CA GLU A 175 29.63 -0.46 10.08
C GLU A 175 30.74 0.49 9.58
#